data_92365bafef17552d49a5676e106bfddf
#
_entry.id   92365bafef17552d49a5676e106bfddf
#
_cell.length_a   1.000
_cell.length_b   1.000
_cell.length_c   1.000
_cell.angle_alpha   90.00
_cell.angle_beta   90.00
_cell.angle_gamma   90.00
#
_symmetry.space_group_name_H-M   'P 1'
#
loop_
_entity.id
_entity.type
_entity.pdbx_description
1 polymer ?
#
loop_
_entity_poly.entity_id
_entity_poly.type
_entity_poly.pdbx_seq_one_letter_code
_entity_poly.pdbx_strand_id
1 'polypeptide(L)'
;MKLLGKNEVEGRIDKTTAKYREYVIKKAAIVKIVVFLSMIVIGAAVSLMIPLRPTESITERRTLSKFPTFTFESFWSGEYFTAIDTWFSDTFPGRDNLIVCSETLENMYGIQTNSIHGEVIVGDDIPDVDLTEYDLTINAGAVEDLEDPETETAREILSDQTYISDYSYDSASISASDVGMEVEDTDGTTAAKAGESLGSIFVVEDSAYNYYTFLQSESDRYANIVNNLANTLDGKAKVYDMIVPTSIDITLDDATRNSISSSNQKKAILYMFSKMNNKVGKCYIYDLLREHRNEYIYFRTDHHWTSLGAYYAYGAFMTQIGKSPASLDSFTRLDCGNFVGSFYTQTRATSLYGSPDNFVAYVPPSTNKMQFVNSDNVLTNYNIVTDVTGWNITSKYSAFIGGDNSYSTITNPNINDGSSILVIKESFGNALVPYLTENFQNVYVIDYRYYQGTVSDLVDQYNIGTVLFINNVTATSTSARINDLANVCQ
;
A
#
# COMPACT_ATOMS: atom_id res chain seq x y z
N MET A 1 -81.35 10.19 43.65
CA MET A 1 -79.98 9.83 43.26
C MET A 1 -80.04 8.71 42.20
N LYS A 2 -79.92 9.04 40.90
CA LYS A 2 -80.03 8.06 39.81
C LYS A 2 -78.70 7.29 39.76
N LEU A 3 -78.74 5.99 40.07
CA LEU A 3 -77.63 5.09 39.85
C LEU A 3 -77.42 4.95 38.33
N LEU A 4 -76.31 5.44 37.84
CA LEU A 4 -75.90 5.24 36.47
C LEU A 4 -75.69 3.72 36.23
N GLY A 5 -76.29 3.20 35.14
CA GLY A 5 -76.17 1.76 34.80
C GLY A 5 -74.77 1.36 34.52
N LYS A 6 -74.41 0.11 34.82
CA LYS A 6 -73.07 -0.46 34.69
C LYS A 6 -72.44 -0.21 33.29
N ASN A 7 -73.27 -0.23 32.24
CA ASN A 7 -72.84 0.03 30.85
C ASN A 7 -72.46 1.47 30.56
N GLU A 8 -73.12 2.49 31.30
CA GLU A 8 -72.75 3.89 31.15
C GLU A 8 -71.45 4.23 31.86
N VAL A 9 -71.09 3.52 32.94
CA VAL A 9 -69.85 3.68 33.67
C VAL A 9 -68.71 3.08 32.88
N GLU A 10 -68.86 1.85 32.30
CA GLU A 10 -67.90 1.22 31.44
C GLU A 10 -67.59 2.04 30.16
N GLY A 11 -68.63 2.53 29.50
CA GLY A 11 -68.46 3.41 28.32
C GLY A 11 -67.75 4.75 28.60
N ARG A 12 -67.95 5.29 29.86
CA ARG A 12 -67.21 6.51 30.28
C ARG A 12 -65.75 6.26 30.60
N ILE A 13 -65.45 5.14 31.25
CA ILE A 13 -64.07 4.71 31.54
C ILE A 13 -63.33 4.47 30.24
N ASP A 14 -63.93 3.79 29.27
CA ASP A 14 -63.30 3.48 27.98
C ASP A 14 -62.99 4.78 27.19
N LYS A 15 -63.94 5.75 27.12
CA LYS A 15 -63.66 7.03 26.44
C LYS A 15 -62.61 7.88 27.16
N THR A 16 -62.49 7.79 28.48
CA THR A 16 -61.52 8.54 29.27
C THR A 16 -60.15 7.93 29.07
N THR A 17 -60.06 6.61 29.04
CA THR A 17 -58.79 5.85 28.74
C THR A 17 -58.31 6.08 27.33
N ALA A 18 -59.22 6.11 26.33
CA ALA A 18 -58.89 6.42 24.95
C ALA A 18 -58.34 7.85 24.77
N LYS A 19 -58.98 8.85 25.40
CA LYS A 19 -58.48 10.24 25.38
C LYS A 19 -57.12 10.39 26.07
N TYR A 20 -56.89 9.69 27.17
CA TYR A 20 -55.59 9.70 27.85
C TYR A 20 -54.50 9.06 26.98
N ARG A 21 -54.79 7.94 26.33
CA ARG A 21 -53.88 7.28 25.41
C ARG A 21 -53.54 8.17 24.21
N GLU A 22 -54.52 8.83 23.62
CA GLU A 22 -54.30 9.79 22.54
C GLU A 22 -53.41 10.98 22.98
N TYR A 23 -53.64 11.50 24.20
CA TYR A 23 -52.81 12.57 24.77
C TYR A 23 -51.37 12.14 24.99
N VAL A 24 -51.12 10.93 25.51
CA VAL A 24 -49.78 10.38 25.71
C VAL A 24 -49.06 10.16 24.38
N ILE A 25 -49.77 9.63 23.37
CA ILE A 25 -49.20 9.44 22.02
C ILE A 25 -48.83 10.79 21.40
N LYS A 26 -49.67 11.79 21.48
CA LYS A 26 -49.40 13.15 20.97
C LYS A 26 -48.21 13.79 21.67
N LYS A 27 -48.12 13.70 23.01
CA LYS A 27 -46.95 14.18 23.75
C LYS A 27 -45.65 13.45 23.36
N ALA A 28 -45.70 12.13 23.24
CA ALA A 28 -44.56 11.34 22.82
C ALA A 28 -44.11 11.70 21.39
N ALA A 29 -45.06 11.97 20.48
CA ALA A 29 -44.74 12.42 19.12
C ALA A 29 -44.08 13.81 19.14
N ILE A 30 -44.59 14.75 19.93
CA ILE A 30 -43.99 16.09 20.06
C ILE A 30 -42.59 16.00 20.63
N VAL A 31 -42.33 15.18 21.66
CA VAL A 31 -41.00 14.98 22.23
C VAL A 31 -40.04 14.42 21.18
N LYS A 32 -40.48 13.42 20.40
CA LYS A 32 -39.65 12.87 19.30
C LYS A 32 -39.29 13.92 18.25
N ILE A 33 -40.28 14.76 17.86
CA ILE A 33 -40.05 15.84 16.89
C ILE A 33 -39.05 16.88 17.45
N VAL A 34 -39.22 17.28 18.71
CA VAL A 34 -38.34 18.25 19.37
C VAL A 34 -36.91 17.70 19.47
N VAL A 35 -36.76 16.44 19.89
CA VAL A 35 -35.42 15.78 19.94
C VAL A 35 -34.78 15.72 18.56
N PHE A 36 -35.55 15.33 17.54
CA PHE A 36 -35.06 15.26 16.17
C PHE A 36 -34.63 16.64 15.64
N LEU A 37 -35.46 17.66 15.82
CA LEU A 37 -35.13 19.03 15.42
C LEU A 37 -33.93 19.60 16.20
N SER A 38 -33.83 19.28 17.50
CA SER A 38 -32.68 19.68 18.31
C SER A 38 -31.36 19.03 17.80
N MET A 39 -31.40 17.76 17.42
CA MET A 39 -30.22 17.09 16.81
C MET A 39 -29.79 17.76 15.51
N ILE A 40 -30.72 18.13 14.63
CA ILE A 40 -30.45 18.86 13.40
C ILE A 40 -29.81 20.22 13.69
N VAL A 41 -30.37 20.99 14.63
CA VAL A 41 -29.85 22.33 14.98
C VAL A 41 -28.46 22.24 15.61
N ILE A 42 -28.25 21.28 16.51
CA ILE A 42 -26.92 21.04 17.12
C ILE A 42 -25.92 20.60 16.06
N GLY A 43 -26.30 19.65 15.19
CA GLY A 43 -25.48 19.22 14.09
C GLY A 43 -25.06 20.34 13.15
N ALA A 44 -26.03 21.21 12.79
CA ALA A 44 -25.75 22.39 11.97
C ALA A 44 -24.83 23.39 12.70
N ALA A 45 -25.05 23.64 13.99
CA ALA A 45 -24.17 24.53 14.78
C ALA A 45 -22.74 24.00 14.86
N VAL A 46 -22.54 22.70 15.13
CA VAL A 46 -21.22 22.06 15.15
C VAL A 46 -20.57 22.11 13.78
N SER A 47 -21.33 21.87 12.71
CA SER A 47 -20.81 21.87 11.34
C SER A 47 -20.32 23.25 10.86
N LEU A 48 -20.84 24.34 11.46
CA LEU A 48 -20.40 25.71 11.15
C LEU A 48 -19.17 26.15 11.94
N MET A 49 -18.68 25.37 12.90
CA MET A 49 -17.49 25.70 13.69
C MET A 49 -16.22 25.41 12.87
N ILE A 50 -15.82 26.42 12.08
CA ILE A 50 -14.62 26.35 11.19
C ILE A 50 -13.34 25.86 11.90
N PRO A 51 -13.03 26.26 13.17
CA PRO A 51 -11.82 25.79 13.85
C PRO A 51 -11.77 24.27 14.12
N LEU A 52 -12.90 23.59 14.05
CA LEU A 52 -12.99 22.12 14.27
C LEU A 52 -12.98 21.31 12.96
N ARG A 53 -12.88 21.97 11.80
CA ARG A 53 -12.88 21.31 10.50
C ARG A 53 -11.50 20.78 10.20
N PRO A 54 -11.35 19.47 9.90
CA PRO A 54 -10.06 18.91 9.51
C PRO A 54 -9.63 19.45 8.14
N THR A 55 -8.36 19.60 7.95
CA THR A 55 -7.74 19.97 6.67
C THR A 55 -7.18 18.76 5.92
N GLU A 56 -7.05 17.64 6.63
CA GLU A 56 -6.54 16.38 6.11
C GLU A 56 -7.40 15.23 6.65
N SER A 57 -7.66 14.24 5.83
CA SER A 57 -8.21 12.96 6.29
C SER A 57 -7.06 11.98 6.50
N ILE A 58 -6.91 11.56 7.74
CA ILE A 58 -5.91 10.54 8.11
C ILE A 58 -6.35 9.19 7.54
N THR A 59 -7.64 8.94 7.50
CA THR A 59 -8.24 7.69 7.01
C THR A 59 -8.08 7.54 5.50
N GLU A 60 -8.30 8.63 4.75
CA GLU A 60 -8.21 8.63 3.28
C GLU A 60 -6.81 9.05 2.78
N ARG A 61 -5.90 9.45 3.68
CA ARG A 61 -4.51 9.89 3.37
C ARG A 61 -4.46 10.99 2.30
N ARG A 62 -5.37 11.95 2.37
CA ARG A 62 -5.44 13.07 1.44
C ARG A 62 -5.73 14.38 2.14
N THR A 63 -5.33 15.47 1.51
CA THR A 63 -5.81 16.81 1.88
C THR A 63 -7.28 16.95 1.51
N LEU A 64 -8.05 17.53 2.42
CA LEU A 64 -9.47 17.76 2.23
C LEU A 64 -9.72 19.04 1.44
N SER A 65 -10.90 19.14 0.84
CA SER A 65 -11.31 20.26 0.00
C SER A 65 -11.20 21.59 0.76
N LYS A 66 -10.58 22.60 0.14
CA LYS A 66 -10.52 23.96 0.69
C LYS A 66 -11.85 24.69 0.42
N PHE A 67 -12.17 25.65 1.28
CA PHE A 67 -13.34 26.50 1.04
C PHE A 67 -13.21 27.20 -0.32
N PRO A 68 -14.21 27.11 -1.22
CA PRO A 68 -14.08 27.62 -2.58
C PRO A 68 -14.01 29.15 -2.60
N THR A 69 -13.20 29.67 -3.50
CA THR A 69 -13.16 31.13 -3.78
C THR A 69 -14.38 31.52 -4.59
N PHE A 70 -15.04 32.58 -4.16
CA PHE A 70 -16.19 33.11 -4.89
C PHE A 70 -15.76 33.80 -6.18
N THR A 71 -16.37 33.40 -7.30
CA THR A 71 -16.32 34.14 -8.57
C THR A 71 -17.73 34.25 -9.15
N PHE A 72 -18.03 35.35 -9.88
CA PHE A 72 -19.34 35.51 -10.51
C PHE A 72 -19.66 34.40 -11.53
N GLU A 73 -18.65 33.90 -12.21
CA GLU A 73 -18.78 32.82 -13.18
C GLU A 73 -19.19 31.51 -12.50
N SER A 74 -18.45 31.08 -11.47
CA SER A 74 -18.77 29.88 -10.71
C SER A 74 -20.11 29.96 -9.96
N PHE A 75 -20.51 31.18 -9.57
CA PHE A 75 -21.83 31.40 -8.96
C PHE A 75 -22.97 31.18 -9.95
N TRP A 76 -22.88 31.74 -11.16
CA TRP A 76 -23.93 31.61 -12.16
C TRP A 76 -23.94 30.22 -12.86
N SER A 77 -22.81 29.54 -12.97
CA SER A 77 -22.73 28.16 -13.46
C SER A 77 -23.24 27.13 -12.45
N GLY A 78 -23.36 27.50 -11.17
CA GLY A 78 -23.72 26.58 -10.09
C GLY A 78 -22.53 25.82 -9.48
N GLU A 79 -21.34 25.92 -10.07
CA GLU A 79 -20.12 25.25 -9.60
C GLU A 79 -19.72 25.68 -8.17
N TYR A 80 -19.97 26.96 -7.83
CA TYR A 80 -19.69 27.45 -6.48
C TYR A 80 -20.47 26.71 -5.41
N PHE A 81 -21.75 26.41 -5.66
CA PHE A 81 -22.59 25.67 -4.71
C PHE A 81 -22.19 24.20 -4.61
N THR A 82 -21.81 23.59 -5.73
CA THR A 82 -21.27 22.21 -5.74
C THR A 82 -19.95 22.13 -4.97
N ALA A 83 -19.08 23.13 -5.13
CA ALA A 83 -17.82 23.19 -4.42
C ALA A 83 -18.02 23.45 -2.90
N ILE A 84 -19.03 24.23 -2.48
CA ILE A 84 -19.42 24.39 -1.08
C ILE A 84 -19.91 23.05 -0.50
N ASP A 85 -20.78 22.34 -1.22
CA ASP A 85 -21.30 21.05 -0.78
C ASP A 85 -20.19 20.03 -0.61
N THR A 86 -19.27 19.95 -1.57
CA THR A 86 -18.06 19.11 -1.50
C THR A 86 -17.20 19.50 -0.30
N TRP A 87 -16.91 20.79 -0.11
CA TRP A 87 -16.14 21.26 1.04
C TRP A 87 -16.84 20.93 2.37
N PHE A 88 -18.14 21.14 2.44
CA PHE A 88 -18.92 20.90 3.65
C PHE A 88 -18.91 19.44 4.06
N SER A 89 -19.17 18.54 3.12
CA SER A 89 -19.20 17.10 3.36
C SER A 89 -17.79 16.56 3.66
N ASP A 90 -16.78 17.05 2.96
CA ASP A 90 -15.40 16.59 3.06
C ASP A 90 -14.74 16.99 4.38
N THR A 91 -15.03 18.19 4.88
CA THR A 91 -14.42 18.75 6.09
C THR A 91 -15.32 18.72 7.33
N PHE A 92 -16.38 17.92 7.32
CA PHE A 92 -17.30 17.86 8.47
C PHE A 92 -16.56 17.40 9.74
N PRO A 93 -16.71 18.12 10.90
CA PRO A 93 -16.04 17.74 12.13
C PRO A 93 -16.39 16.32 12.58
N GLY A 94 -15.38 15.49 12.78
CA GLY A 94 -15.56 14.08 13.15
C GLY A 94 -16.06 13.17 12.03
N ARG A 95 -16.00 13.60 10.76
CA ARG A 95 -16.46 12.82 9.59
C ARG A 95 -15.92 11.39 9.61
N ASP A 96 -14.63 11.20 9.80
CA ASP A 96 -14.01 9.88 9.80
C ASP A 96 -14.59 8.97 10.91
N ASN A 97 -14.82 9.51 12.10
CA ASN A 97 -15.46 8.77 13.19
C ASN A 97 -16.95 8.47 12.91
N LEU A 98 -17.66 9.39 12.26
CA LEU A 98 -19.07 9.18 11.90
C LEU A 98 -19.22 8.10 10.82
N ILE A 99 -18.31 8.03 9.86
CA ILE A 99 -18.27 6.98 8.85
C ILE A 99 -18.08 5.62 9.53
N VAL A 100 -17.07 5.48 10.39
CA VAL A 100 -16.83 4.25 11.16
C VAL A 100 -18.04 3.86 12.02
N CYS A 101 -18.69 4.83 12.64
CA CYS A 101 -19.89 4.59 13.44
C CYS A 101 -21.08 4.12 12.58
N SER A 102 -21.28 4.72 11.41
CA SER A 102 -22.34 4.32 10.46
C SER A 102 -22.14 2.89 10.00
N GLU A 103 -20.92 2.55 9.58
CA GLU A 103 -20.54 1.22 9.13
C GLU A 103 -20.71 0.16 10.24
N THR A 104 -20.33 0.51 11.47
CA THR A 104 -20.54 -0.36 12.63
C THR A 104 -22.02 -0.64 12.87
N LEU A 105 -22.87 0.38 12.72
CA LEU A 105 -24.32 0.24 12.85
C LEU A 105 -24.92 -0.58 11.71
N GLU A 106 -24.49 -0.36 10.47
CA GLU A 106 -24.94 -1.11 9.29
C GLU A 106 -24.60 -2.60 9.45
N ASN A 107 -23.39 -2.92 9.89
CA ASN A 107 -22.98 -4.28 10.20
C ASN A 107 -23.81 -4.93 11.31
N MET A 108 -24.20 -4.17 12.35
CA MET A 108 -25.07 -4.66 13.41
C MET A 108 -26.50 -4.99 12.92
N TYR A 109 -26.98 -4.31 11.89
CA TYR A 109 -28.28 -4.59 11.27
C TYR A 109 -28.22 -5.65 10.16
N GLY A 110 -27.04 -6.21 9.87
CA GLY A 110 -26.84 -7.19 8.79
C GLY A 110 -27.04 -6.59 7.38
N ILE A 111 -27.02 -5.25 7.27
CA ILE A 111 -27.10 -4.54 5.99
C ILE A 111 -25.67 -4.49 5.45
N GLN A 112 -25.33 -5.43 4.57
CA GLN A 112 -24.10 -5.33 3.80
C GLN A 112 -24.35 -4.31 2.67
N THR A 113 -23.95 -3.07 2.89
CA THR A 113 -23.85 -2.10 1.81
C THR A 113 -22.60 -2.46 1.03
N ASN A 114 -22.78 -3.24 -0.04
CA ASN A 114 -21.74 -3.47 -1.04
C ASN A 114 -21.39 -2.12 -1.68
N SER A 115 -20.50 -1.37 -1.09
CA SER A 115 -19.82 -0.28 -1.78
C SER A 115 -18.81 -0.91 -2.73
N ILE A 116 -19.29 -1.25 -3.93
CA ILE A 116 -18.47 -1.80 -5.03
C ILE A 116 -17.46 -0.72 -5.41
N HIS A 117 -16.26 -0.79 -4.88
CA HIS A 117 -15.13 0.02 -5.31
C HIS A 117 -14.36 -0.74 -6.41
N GLY A 118 -14.81 -0.58 -7.64
CA GLY A 118 -14.20 -1.15 -8.84
C GLY A 118 -14.75 -2.52 -9.22
N GLU A 119 -14.81 -2.78 -10.52
CA GLU A 119 -15.10 -4.10 -11.07
C GLU A 119 -13.79 -4.90 -11.18
N VAL A 120 -13.87 -6.21 -10.96
CA VAL A 120 -12.76 -7.12 -11.32
C VAL A 120 -12.70 -7.15 -12.84
N ILE A 121 -11.73 -6.47 -13.42
CA ILE A 121 -11.53 -6.43 -14.87
C ILE A 121 -10.89 -7.75 -15.29
N VAL A 122 -11.48 -8.43 -16.28
CA VAL A 122 -10.85 -9.61 -16.88
C VAL A 122 -9.62 -9.14 -17.66
N GLY A 123 -8.46 -9.68 -17.30
CA GLY A 123 -7.21 -9.35 -17.98
C GLY A 123 -7.03 -10.07 -19.31
N ASP A 124 -6.02 -9.64 -20.06
CA ASP A 124 -5.59 -10.33 -21.28
C ASP A 124 -4.97 -11.69 -20.93
N ASP A 125 -5.00 -12.61 -21.88
CA ASP A 125 -4.22 -13.85 -21.79
C ASP A 125 -2.72 -13.52 -21.80
N ILE A 126 -1.97 -14.11 -20.87
CA ILE A 126 -0.52 -13.89 -20.79
C ILE A 126 0.15 -14.82 -21.82
N PRO A 127 0.88 -14.27 -22.82
CA PRO A 127 1.59 -15.09 -23.79
C PRO A 127 2.58 -16.02 -23.11
N ASP A 128 2.69 -17.25 -23.61
CA ASP A 128 3.70 -18.20 -23.12
C ASP A 128 5.10 -17.69 -23.51
N VAL A 129 6.01 -17.77 -22.55
CA VAL A 129 7.42 -17.40 -22.71
C VAL A 129 8.25 -18.69 -22.70
N ASP A 130 9.12 -18.85 -23.68
CA ASP A 130 10.13 -19.92 -23.63
C ASP A 130 11.18 -19.58 -22.57
N LEU A 131 11.06 -20.23 -21.43
CA LEU A 131 11.93 -20.02 -20.26
C LEU A 131 13.29 -20.72 -20.42
N THR A 132 13.49 -21.53 -21.46
CA THR A 132 14.78 -22.24 -21.69
C THR A 132 15.90 -21.28 -22.11
N GLU A 133 15.56 -20.08 -22.63
CA GLU A 133 16.53 -19.02 -22.95
C GLU A 133 16.83 -18.10 -21.76
N TYR A 134 16.06 -18.21 -20.67
CA TYR A 134 16.24 -17.39 -19.49
C TYR A 134 16.77 -18.25 -18.34
N ASP A 135 18.02 -18.02 -17.98
CA ASP A 135 18.55 -18.51 -16.72
C ASP A 135 17.87 -17.71 -15.60
N LEU A 136 16.83 -18.30 -15.01
CA LEU A 136 16.06 -17.72 -13.90
C LEU A 136 16.80 -17.79 -12.55
N THR A 137 17.91 -18.53 -12.50
CA THR A 137 18.90 -18.33 -11.45
C THR A 137 19.44 -16.92 -11.63
N ILE A 138 19.12 -16.02 -10.69
CA ILE A 138 19.51 -14.61 -10.59
C ILE A 138 20.44 -14.22 -11.71
N ASN A 139 19.92 -13.55 -12.74
CA ASN A 139 20.58 -13.43 -14.01
C ASN A 139 21.92 -12.68 -13.85
N ALA A 140 23.01 -13.41 -13.71
CA ALA A 140 24.37 -12.91 -13.76
C ALA A 140 24.76 -12.34 -15.15
N GLY A 141 23.81 -12.28 -16.08
CA GLY A 141 24.02 -11.84 -17.46
C GLY A 141 24.48 -10.40 -17.68
N ALA A 142 24.66 -9.62 -16.61
CA ALA A 142 25.34 -8.32 -16.70
C ALA A 142 26.87 -8.42 -16.38
N VAL A 143 27.39 -9.61 -16.15
CA VAL A 143 28.75 -9.84 -15.63
C VAL A 143 29.69 -10.45 -16.69
N GLU A 144 29.25 -10.60 -17.96
CA GLU A 144 30.07 -11.22 -18.99
C GLU A 144 31.38 -10.48 -19.36
N ASP A 145 31.55 -9.23 -18.92
CA ASP A 145 32.72 -8.40 -19.23
C ASP A 145 33.70 -8.15 -18.07
N LEU A 146 33.53 -8.82 -16.91
CA LEU A 146 34.49 -8.66 -15.81
C LEU A 146 35.36 -9.91 -15.64
N GLU A 147 36.58 -9.84 -16.13
CA GLU A 147 37.65 -10.80 -15.86
C GLU A 147 38.21 -10.66 -14.41
N ASP A 148 37.34 -10.65 -13.39
CA ASP A 148 37.76 -10.52 -12.00
C ASP A 148 37.51 -11.84 -11.25
N PRO A 149 38.50 -12.43 -10.55
CA PRO A 149 38.36 -13.67 -9.78
C PRO A 149 37.28 -13.64 -8.72
N GLU A 150 36.92 -12.46 -8.16
CA GLU A 150 35.81 -12.30 -7.21
C GLU A 150 34.47 -12.56 -7.86
N THR A 151 34.33 -12.41 -9.17
CA THR A 151 33.12 -12.65 -9.94
C THR A 151 32.80 -14.15 -10.07
N GLU A 152 33.80 -14.99 -10.15
CA GLU A 152 33.64 -16.44 -10.23
C GLU A 152 33.16 -17.01 -8.89
N THR A 153 33.67 -16.46 -7.77
CA THR A 153 33.20 -16.77 -6.42
C THR A 153 31.73 -16.34 -6.21
N ALA A 154 31.34 -15.17 -6.74
CA ALA A 154 29.95 -14.71 -6.70
C ALA A 154 29.01 -15.61 -7.53
N ARG A 155 29.48 -16.16 -8.68
CA ARG A 155 28.71 -17.13 -9.49
C ARG A 155 28.51 -18.47 -8.77
N GLU A 156 29.57 -18.98 -8.07
CA GLU A 156 29.43 -20.19 -7.24
C GLU A 156 28.48 -19.99 -6.08
N ILE A 157 28.52 -18.84 -5.43
CA ILE A 157 27.60 -18.46 -4.33
C ILE A 157 26.16 -18.37 -4.84
N LEU A 158 25.93 -17.82 -6.04
CA LEU A 158 24.61 -17.69 -6.66
C LEU A 158 24.02 -19.02 -7.13
N SER A 159 24.86 -20.01 -7.45
CA SER A 159 24.40 -21.36 -7.79
C SER A 159 24.05 -22.21 -6.57
N ASP A 160 24.46 -21.80 -5.38
CA ASP A 160 24.16 -22.47 -4.13
C ASP A 160 23.00 -21.75 -3.41
N GLN A 161 21.78 -22.26 -3.61
CA GLN A 161 20.57 -21.74 -2.95
C GLN A 161 20.66 -21.70 -1.41
N THR A 162 21.62 -22.43 -0.84
CA THR A 162 21.89 -22.38 0.61
C THR A 162 22.45 -21.05 1.08
N TYR A 163 23.02 -20.22 0.20
CA TYR A 163 23.63 -18.95 0.59
C TYR A 163 22.61 -17.89 1.04
N ILE A 164 21.42 -17.89 0.44
CA ILE A 164 20.34 -16.98 0.89
C ILE A 164 19.74 -17.49 2.22
N SER A 165 19.77 -18.80 2.48
CA SER A 165 19.30 -19.39 3.73
C SER A 165 20.26 -19.10 4.92
N ASP A 166 21.55 -18.81 4.66
CA ASP A 166 22.50 -18.41 5.71
C ASP A 166 22.28 -16.97 6.20
N TYR A 167 21.50 -16.15 5.49
CA TYR A 167 20.94 -14.91 5.99
C TYR A 167 19.61 -15.13 6.71
N SER A 168 19.37 -16.37 7.20
CA SER A 168 18.20 -16.68 7.99
C SER A 168 18.12 -15.72 9.16
N TYR A 169 17.21 -14.77 9.07
CA TYR A 169 16.62 -14.13 10.22
C TYR A 169 16.24 -15.24 11.20
N ASP A 170 16.63 -15.12 12.44
CA ASP A 170 16.15 -16.04 13.48
C ASP A 170 14.62 -15.92 13.52
N SER A 171 13.95 -16.79 12.75
CA SER A 171 12.50 -16.89 12.67
C SER A 171 11.86 -17.12 14.04
N ALA A 172 12.68 -17.50 15.04
CA ALA A 172 12.25 -17.58 16.44
C ALA A 172 11.85 -16.23 17.05
N SER A 173 12.20 -15.08 16.44
CA SER A 173 11.85 -13.77 16.99
C SER A 173 10.60 -13.13 16.37
N ILE A 174 10.08 -13.65 15.23
CA ILE A 174 8.77 -13.25 14.68
C ILE A 174 8.11 -14.52 14.11
N SER A 175 7.66 -15.42 14.98
CA SER A 175 6.82 -16.53 14.56
C SER A 175 5.40 -16.03 14.30
N ALA A 176 4.67 -16.74 13.42
CA ALA A 176 3.24 -16.51 13.24
C ALA A 176 2.48 -16.57 14.58
N SER A 177 3.01 -17.30 15.58
CA SER A 177 2.50 -17.36 16.95
C SER A 177 2.64 -16.04 17.71
N ASP A 178 3.68 -15.23 17.42
CA ASP A 178 3.91 -13.94 18.09
C ASP A 178 2.95 -12.86 17.60
N VAL A 179 2.34 -13.05 16.42
CA VAL A 179 1.30 -12.19 15.83
C VAL A 179 -0.08 -12.85 15.87
N GLY A 180 -0.23 -14.02 16.50
CA GLY A 180 -1.51 -14.75 16.59
C GLY A 180 -1.92 -15.45 15.29
N MET A 181 -0.97 -15.73 14.39
CA MET A 181 -1.17 -16.51 13.18
C MET A 181 -0.61 -17.92 13.35
N GLU A 182 -1.49 -18.94 13.34
CA GLU A 182 -1.08 -20.28 12.95
C GLU A 182 -1.06 -20.33 11.42
N VAL A 183 0.15 -20.37 10.83
CA VAL A 183 0.29 -20.64 9.41
C VAL A 183 0.23 -22.15 9.22
N GLU A 184 -0.92 -22.66 8.76
CA GLU A 184 -1.01 -24.05 8.33
C GLU A 184 -0.13 -24.26 7.08
N ASP A 185 0.72 -25.27 7.15
CA ASP A 185 1.54 -25.71 6.02
C ASP A 185 0.60 -26.28 4.94
N THR A 186 0.40 -25.51 3.86
CA THR A 186 -0.53 -25.87 2.79
C THR A 186 0.18 -26.75 1.75
N ASP A 187 0.25 -28.05 1.99
CA ASP A 187 0.81 -29.04 1.06
C ASP A 187 -0.11 -29.35 -0.16
N GLY A 188 -1.02 -28.46 -0.53
CA GLY A 188 -1.91 -28.61 -1.69
C GLY A 188 -3.16 -29.48 -1.45
N THR A 189 -3.39 -29.93 -0.22
CA THR A 189 -4.59 -30.73 0.14
C THR A 189 -5.70 -29.91 0.79
N THR A 190 -5.44 -28.62 1.09
CA THR A 190 -6.40 -27.72 1.74
C THR A 190 -7.52 -27.33 0.78
N ALA A 191 -8.77 -27.34 1.26
CA ALA A 191 -9.92 -26.86 0.50
C ALA A 191 -9.85 -25.33 0.34
N ALA A 192 -10.27 -24.81 -0.82
CA ALA A 192 -10.33 -23.37 -1.05
C ALA A 192 -11.17 -22.68 0.02
N LYS A 193 -10.62 -21.60 0.59
CA LYS A 193 -11.31 -20.80 1.61
C LYS A 193 -12.36 -19.91 0.95
N ALA A 194 -13.52 -19.77 1.58
CA ALA A 194 -14.55 -18.85 1.15
C ALA A 194 -14.15 -17.42 1.58
N GLY A 195 -14.07 -16.50 0.62
CA GLY A 195 -13.79 -15.10 0.85
C GLY A 195 -14.83 -14.21 0.19
N GLU A 196 -14.76 -12.90 0.47
CA GLU A 196 -15.65 -11.88 -0.08
C GLU A 196 -14.87 -10.96 -1.02
N SER A 197 -15.41 -10.71 -2.23
CA SER A 197 -14.86 -9.75 -3.19
C SER A 197 -15.47 -8.38 -2.95
N LEU A 198 -14.65 -7.44 -2.51
CA LEU A 198 -15.03 -6.03 -2.29
C LEU A 198 -14.34 -5.16 -3.35
N GLY A 199 -14.94 -5.07 -4.53
CA GLY A 199 -14.33 -4.44 -5.69
C GLY A 199 -13.09 -5.20 -6.18
N SER A 200 -11.95 -4.52 -6.25
CA SER A 200 -10.65 -5.09 -6.62
C SER A 200 -9.93 -5.80 -5.47
N ILE A 201 -10.57 -5.94 -4.31
CA ILE A 201 -9.98 -6.55 -3.10
C ILE A 201 -10.76 -7.81 -2.74
N PHE A 202 -10.04 -8.89 -2.52
CA PHE A 202 -10.55 -10.16 -1.98
C PHE A 202 -10.22 -10.23 -0.50
N VAL A 203 -11.25 -10.33 0.34
CA VAL A 203 -11.12 -10.46 1.79
C VAL A 203 -11.46 -11.89 2.17
N VAL A 204 -10.56 -12.53 2.89
CA VAL A 204 -10.75 -13.88 3.43
C VAL A 204 -10.21 -13.93 4.85
N GLU A 205 -11.08 -14.35 5.79
CA GLU A 205 -10.76 -14.36 7.23
C GLU A 205 -10.30 -12.96 7.72
N ASP A 206 -9.08 -12.83 8.21
CA ASP A 206 -8.48 -11.59 8.71
C ASP A 206 -7.46 -10.98 7.75
N SER A 207 -7.45 -11.43 6.51
CA SER A 207 -6.49 -11.03 5.48
C SER A 207 -7.19 -10.52 4.23
N ALA A 208 -6.54 -9.62 3.50
CA ALA A 208 -7.05 -9.10 2.25
C ALA A 208 -5.97 -9.05 1.16
N TYR A 209 -6.41 -9.13 -0.08
CA TYR A 209 -5.57 -9.31 -1.26
C TYR A 209 -6.10 -8.49 -2.42
N ASN A 210 -5.23 -7.81 -3.15
CA ASN A 210 -5.60 -7.16 -4.41
C ASN A 210 -5.64 -8.17 -5.54
N TYR A 211 -6.73 -8.18 -6.32
CA TYR A 211 -6.74 -8.85 -7.61
C TYR A 211 -5.71 -8.20 -8.54
N TYR A 212 -5.07 -9.02 -9.33
CA TYR A 212 -4.17 -8.57 -10.39
C TYR A 212 -4.80 -8.82 -11.76
N THR A 213 -4.72 -7.81 -12.61
CA THR A 213 -5.19 -7.87 -13.99
C THR A 213 -4.03 -7.59 -14.94
N PHE A 214 -3.64 -8.57 -15.73
CA PHE A 214 -2.62 -8.39 -16.75
C PHE A 214 -3.20 -7.66 -17.95
N LEU A 215 -2.54 -6.60 -18.40
CA LEU A 215 -2.84 -5.86 -19.62
C LEU A 215 -1.59 -5.87 -20.49
N GLN A 216 -1.62 -6.61 -21.59
CA GLN A 216 -0.45 -6.82 -22.44
C GLN A 216 0.10 -5.49 -22.98
N SER A 217 -0.77 -4.60 -23.46
CA SER A 217 -0.37 -3.31 -24.02
C SER A 217 0.39 -2.45 -23.02
N GLU A 218 -0.04 -2.43 -21.75
CA GLU A 218 0.61 -1.64 -20.71
C GLU A 218 1.93 -2.30 -20.24
N SER A 219 1.95 -3.62 -20.15
CA SER A 219 3.16 -4.39 -19.84
C SER A 219 4.25 -4.21 -20.91
N ASP A 220 3.88 -4.19 -22.19
CA ASP A 220 4.78 -3.89 -23.31
C ASP A 220 5.30 -2.44 -23.24
N ARG A 221 4.44 -1.48 -22.90
CA ARG A 221 4.85 -0.08 -22.70
C ARG A 221 5.82 0.07 -21.54
N TYR A 222 5.55 -0.60 -20.42
CA TYR A 222 6.46 -0.63 -19.26
C TYR A 222 7.86 -1.12 -19.66
N ALA A 223 7.95 -2.30 -20.26
CA ALA A 223 9.23 -2.86 -20.71
C ALA A 223 9.95 -1.94 -21.70
N ASN A 224 9.23 -1.29 -22.61
CA ASN A 224 9.81 -0.34 -23.57
C ASN A 224 10.36 0.91 -22.88
N ILE A 225 9.70 1.45 -21.84
CA ILE A 225 10.22 2.59 -21.07
C ILE A 225 11.54 2.23 -20.39
N VAL A 226 11.59 1.08 -19.72
CA VAL A 226 12.81 0.59 -19.06
C VAL A 226 13.94 0.37 -20.07
N ASN A 227 13.66 -0.26 -21.21
CA ASN A 227 14.60 -0.46 -22.31
C ASN A 227 15.17 0.86 -22.85
N ASN A 228 14.30 1.84 -23.07
CA ASN A 228 14.69 3.15 -23.59
C ASN A 228 15.62 3.87 -22.61
N LEU A 229 15.28 3.87 -21.32
CA LEU A 229 16.15 4.46 -20.31
C LEU A 229 17.50 3.73 -20.23
N ALA A 230 17.52 2.39 -20.25
CA ALA A 230 18.75 1.62 -20.23
C ALA A 230 19.63 1.90 -21.46
N ASN A 231 19.02 2.15 -22.62
CA ASN A 231 19.77 2.57 -23.82
C ASN A 231 20.31 4.00 -23.68
N THR A 232 19.54 4.93 -23.11
CA THR A 232 19.95 6.33 -22.90
C THR A 232 21.10 6.43 -21.91
N LEU A 233 21.09 5.60 -20.88
CA LEU A 233 22.09 5.60 -19.82
C LEU A 233 23.28 4.66 -20.08
N ASP A 234 23.34 4.02 -21.25
CA ASP A 234 24.44 3.12 -21.62
C ASP A 234 25.80 3.81 -21.52
N GLY A 235 26.75 3.18 -20.83
CA GLY A 235 28.06 3.75 -20.52
C GLY A 235 28.09 4.81 -19.40
N LYS A 236 26.92 5.19 -18.82
CA LYS A 236 26.83 6.09 -17.67
C LYS A 236 26.39 5.37 -16.41
N ALA A 237 25.28 4.64 -16.47
CA ALA A 237 24.70 3.91 -15.34
C ALA A 237 24.17 2.55 -15.77
N LYS A 238 24.25 1.57 -14.90
CA LYS A 238 23.56 0.27 -15.09
C LYS A 238 22.14 0.37 -14.58
N VAL A 239 21.19 -0.08 -15.41
CA VAL A 239 19.76 -0.06 -15.10
C VAL A 239 19.29 -1.45 -14.70
N TYR A 240 18.60 -1.53 -13.58
CA TYR A 240 17.99 -2.75 -13.05
C TYR A 240 16.49 -2.56 -12.88
N ASP A 241 15.73 -3.64 -13.06
CA ASP A 241 14.28 -3.64 -12.85
C ASP A 241 13.87 -4.76 -11.90
N MET A 242 13.14 -4.39 -10.85
CA MET A 242 12.56 -5.28 -9.85
C MET A 242 11.06 -5.14 -9.87
N ILE A 243 10.35 -6.14 -10.43
CA ILE A 243 8.90 -6.21 -10.40
C ILE A 243 8.48 -7.03 -9.19
N VAL A 244 7.84 -6.37 -8.23
CA VAL A 244 7.45 -6.97 -6.95
C VAL A 244 6.08 -7.63 -7.09
N PRO A 245 5.95 -8.95 -6.86
CA PRO A 245 4.64 -9.59 -6.78
C PRO A 245 3.86 -9.07 -5.58
N THR A 246 2.54 -9.23 -5.58
CA THR A 246 1.69 -8.87 -4.45
C THR A 246 1.29 -10.11 -3.64
N SER A 247 0.78 -9.90 -2.43
CA SER A 247 0.45 -10.95 -1.46
C SER A 247 -0.48 -12.04 -2.02
N ILE A 248 -1.37 -11.72 -2.98
CA ILE A 248 -2.32 -12.69 -3.55
C ILE A 248 -1.66 -13.88 -4.23
N ASP A 249 -0.51 -13.68 -4.85
CA ASP A 249 0.25 -14.77 -5.51
C ASP A 249 1.34 -15.36 -4.60
N ILE A 250 1.69 -14.67 -3.52
CA ILE A 250 2.77 -15.11 -2.63
C ILE A 250 2.24 -15.84 -1.41
N THR A 251 1.36 -15.22 -0.62
CA THR A 251 0.95 -15.72 0.70
C THR A 251 -0.42 -16.38 0.72
N LEU A 252 -1.31 -16.09 -0.27
CA LEU A 252 -2.60 -16.77 -0.34
C LEU A 252 -2.37 -18.27 -0.67
N ASP A 253 -3.08 -19.14 0.01
CA ASP A 253 -2.98 -20.58 -0.24
C ASP A 253 -3.38 -20.93 -1.68
N ASP A 254 -2.73 -21.96 -2.24
CA ASP A 254 -2.83 -22.26 -3.66
C ASP A 254 -4.25 -22.69 -4.07
N ALA A 255 -4.99 -23.38 -3.18
CA ALA A 255 -6.35 -23.80 -3.46
C ALA A 255 -7.29 -22.61 -3.59
N THR A 256 -7.21 -21.65 -2.67
CA THR A 256 -8.00 -20.41 -2.72
C THR A 256 -7.56 -19.54 -3.89
N ARG A 257 -6.23 -19.39 -4.11
CA ARG A 257 -5.67 -18.63 -5.24
C ARG A 257 -6.17 -19.15 -6.59
N ASN A 258 -6.25 -20.45 -6.77
CA ASN A 258 -6.73 -21.09 -8.00
C ASN A 258 -8.25 -21.02 -8.18
N SER A 259 -9.01 -20.73 -7.12
CA SER A 259 -10.47 -20.60 -7.17
C SER A 259 -10.95 -19.21 -7.57
N ILE A 260 -10.06 -18.21 -7.62
CA ILE A 260 -10.41 -16.80 -7.90
C ILE A 260 -9.85 -16.34 -9.24
N SER A 261 -10.54 -15.37 -9.87
CA SER A 261 -10.12 -14.76 -11.13
C SER A 261 -9.11 -13.66 -10.88
N SER A 262 -7.82 -14.00 -10.97
CA SER A 262 -6.71 -13.04 -10.93
C SER A 262 -5.61 -13.54 -11.86
N SER A 263 -4.99 -12.66 -12.64
CA SER A 263 -3.93 -13.04 -13.58
C SER A 263 -2.71 -13.60 -12.84
N ASN A 264 -2.00 -14.54 -13.45
CA ASN A 264 -0.80 -15.16 -12.87
C ASN A 264 0.37 -14.19 -12.89
N GLN A 265 0.80 -13.74 -11.71
CA GLN A 265 1.85 -12.72 -11.61
C GLN A 265 3.24 -13.25 -11.99
N LYS A 266 3.54 -14.53 -11.73
CA LYS A 266 4.78 -15.15 -12.18
C LYS A 266 4.92 -15.08 -13.70
N LYS A 267 3.88 -15.53 -14.41
CA LYS A 267 3.86 -15.47 -15.90
C LYS A 267 3.97 -14.04 -16.40
N ALA A 268 3.28 -13.09 -15.79
CA ALA A 268 3.30 -11.69 -16.18
C ALA A 268 4.68 -11.04 -15.99
N ILE A 269 5.33 -11.28 -14.85
CA ILE A 269 6.68 -10.79 -14.56
C ILE A 269 7.68 -11.36 -15.60
N LEU A 270 7.63 -12.67 -15.84
CA LEU A 270 8.50 -13.33 -16.81
C LEU A 270 8.25 -12.83 -18.23
N TYR A 271 6.98 -12.58 -18.59
CA TYR A 271 6.62 -11.97 -19.87
C TYR A 271 7.28 -10.59 -20.03
N MET A 272 7.13 -9.69 -19.03
CA MET A 272 7.76 -8.37 -19.08
C MET A 272 9.27 -8.45 -19.16
N PHE A 273 9.90 -9.31 -18.38
CA PHE A 273 11.35 -9.54 -18.46
C PHE A 273 11.79 -10.08 -19.81
N SER A 274 10.97 -10.89 -20.50
CA SER A 274 11.28 -11.36 -21.85
C SER A 274 11.28 -10.23 -22.89
N LYS A 275 10.57 -9.13 -22.64
CA LYS A 275 10.54 -7.93 -23.48
C LYS A 275 11.69 -6.97 -23.20
N MET A 276 12.37 -7.11 -22.08
CA MET A 276 13.52 -6.28 -21.73
C MET A 276 14.79 -6.78 -22.41
N ASN A 277 15.58 -5.82 -22.90
CA ASN A 277 16.88 -6.12 -23.54
C ASN A 277 17.96 -6.51 -22.53
N ASN A 278 19.14 -6.87 -23.01
CA ASN A 278 20.28 -7.32 -22.19
C ASN A 278 21.00 -6.20 -21.42
N LYS A 279 20.67 -4.92 -21.66
CA LYS A 279 21.20 -3.79 -20.87
C LYS A 279 20.46 -3.59 -19.56
N VAL A 280 19.29 -4.23 -19.40
CA VAL A 280 18.48 -4.21 -18.18
C VAL A 280 18.82 -5.42 -17.33
N GLY A 281 19.31 -5.20 -16.12
CA GLY A 281 19.45 -6.23 -15.10
C GLY A 281 18.06 -6.60 -14.54
N LYS A 282 17.64 -7.84 -14.73
CA LYS A 282 16.30 -8.33 -14.36
C LYS A 282 16.35 -8.94 -12.96
N CYS A 283 15.90 -8.20 -11.95
CA CYS A 283 15.91 -8.67 -10.57
C CYS A 283 14.64 -9.51 -10.29
N TYR A 284 14.73 -10.81 -10.51
CA TYR A 284 13.63 -11.75 -10.33
C TYR A 284 13.57 -12.24 -8.89
N ILE A 285 12.51 -11.84 -8.18
CA ILE A 285 12.35 -12.14 -6.75
C ILE A 285 11.10 -12.99 -6.44
N TYR A 286 10.32 -13.37 -7.45
CA TYR A 286 9.03 -14.05 -7.22
C TYR A 286 9.23 -15.39 -6.49
N ASP A 287 10.10 -16.26 -6.97
CA ASP A 287 10.30 -17.59 -6.37
C ASP A 287 10.95 -17.47 -4.99
N LEU A 288 11.89 -16.54 -4.79
CA LEU A 288 12.46 -16.24 -3.48
C LEU A 288 11.36 -15.86 -2.44
N LEU A 289 10.47 -14.93 -2.79
CA LEU A 289 9.38 -14.56 -1.89
C LEU A 289 8.39 -15.72 -1.66
N ARG A 290 8.20 -16.60 -2.66
CA ARG A 290 7.38 -17.81 -2.49
C ARG A 290 8.02 -18.83 -1.55
N GLU A 291 9.33 -18.97 -1.52
CA GLU A 291 10.06 -19.82 -0.57
C GLU A 291 9.84 -19.33 0.87
N HIS A 292 9.78 -18.01 1.07
CA HIS A 292 9.56 -17.38 2.36
C HIS A 292 8.08 -17.09 2.68
N ARG A 293 7.13 -17.65 1.93
CA ARG A 293 5.70 -17.33 2.04
C ARG A 293 5.08 -17.63 3.40
N ASN A 294 5.67 -18.53 4.18
CA ASN A 294 5.24 -18.89 5.52
C ASN A 294 5.78 -17.95 6.60
N GLU A 295 6.63 -17.00 6.21
CA GLU A 295 7.11 -15.93 7.08
C GLU A 295 6.25 -14.68 6.90
N TYR A 296 6.32 -13.77 7.88
CA TYR A 296 5.52 -12.54 7.85
C TYR A 296 6.11 -11.50 6.89
N ILE A 297 6.11 -11.79 5.59
CA ILE A 297 6.71 -10.97 4.53
C ILE A 297 5.74 -10.02 3.83
N TYR A 298 4.43 -10.17 4.06
CA TYR A 298 3.40 -9.24 3.62
C TYR A 298 2.45 -8.93 4.78
N PHE A 299 1.94 -7.68 4.80
CA PHE A 299 0.86 -7.31 5.71
C PHE A 299 -0.45 -7.96 5.27
N ARG A 300 -1.32 -8.28 6.24
CA ARG A 300 -2.66 -8.84 5.98
C ARG A 300 -3.68 -7.74 5.71
N THR A 301 -3.54 -6.59 6.39
CA THR A 301 -4.48 -5.47 6.35
C THR A 301 -4.03 -4.34 5.42
N ASP A 302 -2.85 -4.49 4.80
CA ASP A 302 -2.25 -3.53 3.87
C ASP A 302 -1.70 -4.23 2.62
N HIS A 303 -1.67 -3.53 1.49
CA HIS A 303 -1.24 -4.10 0.21
C HIS A 303 0.27 -4.26 0.07
N HIS A 304 1.06 -3.71 0.98
CA HIS A 304 2.52 -3.76 0.89
C HIS A 304 3.12 -5.03 1.51
N TRP A 305 4.34 -5.32 1.13
CA TRP A 305 5.21 -6.20 1.89
C TRP A 305 5.60 -5.59 3.24
N THR A 306 6.05 -6.44 4.16
CA THR A 306 6.67 -5.99 5.41
C THR A 306 8.12 -5.56 5.16
N SER A 307 8.77 -5.02 6.19
CA SER A 307 10.20 -4.73 6.16
C SER A 307 11.03 -6.00 5.90
N LEU A 308 10.59 -7.17 6.39
CA LEU A 308 11.25 -8.45 6.17
C LEU A 308 11.15 -8.88 4.69
N GLY A 309 9.98 -8.77 4.06
CA GLY A 309 9.83 -9.06 2.63
C GLY A 309 10.72 -8.15 1.77
N ALA A 310 10.81 -6.86 2.11
CA ALA A 310 11.71 -5.93 1.44
C ALA A 310 13.19 -6.27 1.66
N TYR A 311 13.56 -6.82 2.84
CA TYR A 311 14.93 -7.29 3.11
C TYR A 311 15.34 -8.45 2.21
N TYR A 312 14.50 -9.44 1.99
CA TYR A 312 14.80 -10.53 1.05
C TYR A 312 15.02 -10.02 -0.36
N ALA A 313 14.17 -9.09 -0.83
CA ALA A 313 14.33 -8.46 -2.14
C ALA A 313 15.63 -7.63 -2.25
N TYR A 314 16.00 -6.91 -1.18
CA TYR A 314 17.27 -6.22 -1.08
C TYR A 314 18.45 -7.20 -1.19
N GLY A 315 18.40 -8.33 -0.47
CA GLY A 315 19.44 -9.37 -0.53
C GLY A 315 19.65 -9.90 -1.95
N ALA A 316 18.55 -10.22 -2.65
CA ALA A 316 18.59 -10.65 -4.04
C ALA A 316 19.21 -9.59 -4.95
N PHE A 317 18.84 -8.32 -4.79
CA PHE A 317 19.41 -7.24 -5.59
C PHE A 317 20.91 -7.04 -5.32
N MET A 318 21.35 -7.06 -4.05
CA MET A 318 22.76 -6.94 -3.70
C MET A 318 23.59 -8.06 -4.34
N THR A 319 23.10 -9.28 -4.24
CA THR A 319 23.76 -10.44 -4.86
C THR A 319 23.87 -10.28 -6.38
N GLN A 320 22.79 -9.82 -7.04
CA GLN A 320 22.79 -9.59 -8.49
C GLN A 320 23.84 -8.57 -8.95
N ILE A 321 24.09 -7.54 -8.14
CA ILE A 321 25.11 -6.52 -8.46
C ILE A 321 26.50 -6.86 -7.93
N GLY A 322 26.73 -8.09 -7.44
CA GLY A 322 28.00 -8.56 -6.92
C GLY A 322 28.41 -7.93 -5.58
N LYS A 323 27.46 -7.48 -4.78
CA LYS A 323 27.70 -6.96 -3.42
C LYS A 323 27.09 -7.90 -2.38
N SER A 324 27.70 -7.96 -1.20
CA SER A 324 27.13 -8.68 -0.06
C SER A 324 26.06 -7.80 0.62
N PRO A 325 24.86 -8.31 0.87
CA PRO A 325 23.87 -7.59 1.67
C PRO A 325 24.35 -7.44 3.11
N ALA A 326 23.97 -6.35 3.77
CA ALA A 326 24.18 -6.20 5.21
C ALA A 326 23.28 -7.16 5.97
N SER A 327 23.81 -7.81 7.02
CA SER A 327 23.02 -8.71 7.86
C SER A 327 21.88 -7.96 8.55
N LEU A 328 20.69 -8.55 8.58
CA LEU A 328 19.52 -7.97 9.26
C LEU A 328 19.78 -7.70 10.74
N ASP A 329 20.58 -8.55 11.40
CA ASP A 329 20.98 -8.41 12.80
C ASP A 329 21.80 -7.14 13.10
N SER A 330 22.40 -6.54 12.05
CA SER A 330 23.09 -5.24 12.20
C SER A 330 22.15 -4.06 12.33
N PHE A 331 20.89 -4.21 11.89
CA PHE A 331 19.88 -3.16 11.98
C PHE A 331 19.20 -3.15 13.35
N THR A 332 18.81 -1.98 13.82
CA THR A 332 18.01 -1.88 15.05
C THR A 332 16.54 -2.17 14.75
N ARG A 333 16.03 -3.28 15.28
CA ARG A 333 14.59 -3.62 15.17
C ARG A 333 13.75 -2.63 15.97
N LEU A 334 12.76 -2.04 15.33
CA LEU A 334 11.81 -1.08 15.87
C LEU A 334 10.40 -1.66 15.77
N ASP A 335 9.82 -2.03 16.91
CA ASP A 335 8.45 -2.53 16.99
C ASP A 335 7.51 -1.37 17.29
N CYS A 336 6.67 -1.01 16.34
CA CYS A 336 5.73 0.10 16.46
C CYS A 336 4.31 -0.35 16.81
N GLY A 337 4.09 -1.65 17.08
CA GLY A 337 2.80 -2.21 17.49
C GLY A 337 1.74 -2.20 16.38
N ASN A 338 0.48 -2.24 16.75
CA ASN A 338 -0.65 -2.48 15.87
C ASN A 338 -0.71 -1.53 14.66
N PHE A 339 -0.95 -2.14 13.48
CA PHE A 339 -1.13 -1.47 12.20
C PHE A 339 -2.35 -2.03 11.47
N VAL A 340 -3.16 -1.16 10.89
CA VAL A 340 -4.28 -1.53 10.03
C VAL A 340 -4.18 -0.66 8.78
N GLY A 341 -3.87 -1.28 7.66
CA GLY A 341 -3.44 -0.57 6.47
C GLY A 341 -4.54 -0.23 5.46
N SER A 342 -4.10 -0.11 4.21
CA SER A 342 -4.89 0.37 3.09
C SER A 342 -6.06 -0.55 2.72
N PHE A 343 -5.96 -1.84 2.92
CA PHE A 343 -7.07 -2.75 2.66
C PHE A 343 -8.27 -2.44 3.57
N TYR A 344 -8.02 -2.22 4.86
CA TYR A 344 -9.08 -1.78 5.74
C TYR A 344 -9.63 -0.40 5.35
N THR A 345 -8.78 0.56 5.03
CA THR A 345 -9.25 1.91 4.68
C THR A 345 -10.11 1.92 3.42
N GLN A 346 -9.91 0.96 2.52
CA GLN A 346 -10.68 0.83 1.28
C GLN A 346 -11.95 -0.02 1.45
N THR A 347 -11.88 -1.14 2.17
CA THR A 347 -12.98 -2.11 2.30
C THR A 347 -13.85 -1.89 3.52
N ARG A 348 -13.28 -1.32 4.58
CA ARG A 348 -13.88 -1.22 5.92
C ARG A 348 -14.27 -2.58 6.52
N ALA A 349 -13.71 -3.66 6.01
CA ALA A 349 -13.98 -5.00 6.53
C ALA A 349 -13.59 -5.09 8.01
N THR A 350 -14.56 -5.42 8.86
CA THR A 350 -14.38 -5.44 10.33
C THR A 350 -13.41 -6.52 10.79
N SER A 351 -13.29 -7.63 10.03
CA SER A 351 -12.31 -8.69 10.28
C SER A 351 -10.87 -8.15 10.26
N LEU A 352 -10.54 -7.26 9.32
CA LEU A 352 -9.22 -6.65 9.23
C LEU A 352 -8.91 -5.72 10.41
N TYR A 353 -9.91 -4.96 10.87
CA TYR A 353 -9.74 -4.08 12.04
C TYR A 353 -9.64 -4.87 13.35
N GLY A 354 -10.34 -5.99 13.44
CA GLY A 354 -10.33 -6.87 14.61
C GLY A 354 -9.03 -7.66 14.79
N SER A 355 -8.25 -7.79 13.71
CA SER A 355 -6.98 -8.54 13.67
C SER A 355 -5.87 -7.68 13.08
N PRO A 356 -5.40 -6.63 13.78
CA PRO A 356 -4.38 -5.73 13.27
C PRO A 356 -3.06 -6.49 13.02
N ASP A 357 -2.30 -5.98 12.06
CA ASP A 357 -0.92 -6.37 11.83
C ASP A 357 0.00 -5.85 12.95
N ASN A 358 1.17 -6.45 13.13
CA ASN A 358 2.26 -5.85 13.91
C ASN A 358 3.23 -5.13 12.97
N PHE A 359 3.43 -3.83 13.19
CA PHE A 359 4.33 -3.03 12.35
C PHE A 359 5.74 -3.04 12.91
N VAL A 360 6.65 -3.68 12.16
CA VAL A 360 8.08 -3.73 12.49
C VAL A 360 8.88 -3.05 11.38
N ALA A 361 9.82 -2.20 11.77
CA ALA A 361 10.80 -1.59 10.88
C ALA A 361 12.23 -1.86 11.38
N TYR A 362 13.23 -1.69 10.50
CA TYR A 362 14.63 -1.89 10.81
C TYR A 362 15.40 -0.61 10.50
N VAL A 363 15.99 -0.03 11.54
CA VAL A 363 16.76 1.22 11.44
C VAL A 363 18.19 0.91 11.00
N PRO A 364 18.68 1.53 9.91
CA PRO A 364 20.05 1.30 9.43
C PRO A 364 21.10 1.67 10.46
N PRO A 365 22.17 0.86 10.65
CA PRO A 365 23.22 1.11 11.65
C PRO A 365 24.12 2.28 11.30
N SER A 366 24.38 2.55 10.01
CA SER A 366 25.32 3.58 9.58
C SER A 366 24.75 4.99 9.70
N THR A 367 23.50 5.17 9.33
CA THR A 367 22.81 6.46 9.39
C THR A 367 21.30 6.30 9.37
N ASN A 368 20.59 7.12 10.15
CA ASN A 368 19.13 7.25 10.05
C ASN A 368 18.73 8.67 9.60
N LYS A 369 19.60 9.36 8.84
CA LYS A 369 19.36 10.73 8.39
C LYS A 369 19.17 10.77 6.89
N MET A 370 18.14 11.50 6.46
CA MET A 370 17.85 11.75 5.06
C MET A 370 17.38 13.20 4.86
N GLN A 371 17.26 13.60 3.61
CA GLN A 371 16.53 14.79 3.22
C GLN A 371 15.49 14.42 2.17
N PHE A 372 14.35 15.09 2.17
CA PHE A 372 13.35 14.97 1.12
C PHE A 372 12.76 16.34 0.76
N VAL A 373 12.21 16.45 -0.43
CA VAL A 373 11.47 17.64 -0.88
C VAL A 373 10.06 17.57 -0.34
N ASN A 374 9.69 18.53 0.52
CA ASN A 374 8.37 18.61 1.14
C ASN A 374 7.32 19.26 0.20
N SER A 375 6.08 19.39 0.66
CA SER A 375 4.97 20.00 -0.08
C SER A 375 5.21 21.46 -0.50
N ASP A 376 6.11 22.17 0.20
CA ASP A 376 6.49 23.56 -0.10
C ASP A 376 7.67 23.63 -1.09
N ASN A 377 8.06 22.50 -1.66
CA ASN A 377 9.22 22.34 -2.54
C ASN A 377 10.56 22.70 -1.88
N VAL A 378 10.67 22.45 -0.57
CA VAL A 378 11.86 22.71 0.23
C VAL A 378 12.51 21.41 0.67
N LEU A 379 13.83 21.31 0.49
CA LEU A 379 14.62 20.17 0.97
C LEU A 379 14.67 20.19 2.51
N THR A 380 14.06 19.18 3.13
CA THR A 380 13.81 19.10 4.57
C THR A 380 14.52 17.88 5.17
N ASN A 381 15.15 18.07 6.34
CA ASN A 381 15.78 16.95 7.08
C ASN A 381 14.71 16.03 7.69
N TYR A 382 14.96 14.72 7.59
CA TYR A 382 14.07 13.70 8.13
C TYR A 382 14.84 12.44 8.56
N ASN A 383 14.12 11.44 9.06
CA ASN A 383 14.68 10.11 9.37
C ASN A 383 14.39 9.14 8.22
N ILE A 384 15.35 8.23 7.94
CA ILE A 384 15.16 7.13 7.00
C ILE A 384 14.08 6.18 7.52
N VAL A 385 14.14 5.84 8.80
CA VAL A 385 13.10 5.10 9.52
C VAL A 385 12.67 5.91 10.74
N THR A 386 11.39 6.22 10.83
CA THR A 386 10.81 7.01 11.92
C THR A 386 10.06 6.10 12.89
N ASP A 387 10.24 6.34 14.19
CA ASP A 387 9.40 5.70 15.23
C ASP A 387 7.96 6.24 15.12
N VAL A 388 7.05 5.34 14.75
CA VAL A 388 5.63 5.63 14.55
C VAL A 388 4.74 4.98 15.61
N THR A 389 5.30 4.56 16.74
CA THR A 389 4.57 3.91 17.84
C THR A 389 3.36 4.73 18.28
N GLY A 390 3.51 6.06 18.36
CA GLY A 390 2.44 6.98 18.75
C GLY A 390 1.54 7.47 17.60
N TRP A 391 1.74 6.98 16.38
CA TRP A 391 0.96 7.43 15.23
C TRP A 391 -0.38 6.70 15.13
N ASN A 392 -1.27 7.27 14.30
CA ASN A 392 -2.50 6.57 13.94
C ASN A 392 -2.17 5.20 13.32
N ILE A 393 -2.93 4.18 13.74
CA ILE A 393 -2.70 2.80 13.33
C ILE A 393 -2.77 2.60 11.81
N THR A 394 -3.41 3.50 11.06
CA THR A 394 -3.54 3.42 9.59
C THR A 394 -2.41 4.11 8.83
N SER A 395 -1.52 4.85 9.51
CA SER A 395 -0.51 5.70 8.87
C SER A 395 0.92 5.18 9.02
N LYS A 396 1.12 4.03 9.67
CA LYS A 396 2.45 3.57 10.10
C LYS A 396 3.39 3.22 8.96
N TYR A 397 2.90 2.85 7.77
CA TYR A 397 3.77 2.56 6.63
C TYR A 397 4.64 3.76 6.21
N SER A 398 4.21 4.98 6.52
CA SER A 398 5.02 6.20 6.32
C SER A 398 6.23 6.30 7.28
N ALA A 399 6.48 5.31 8.15
CA ALA A 399 7.73 5.17 8.89
C ALA A 399 8.95 5.09 7.96
N PHE A 400 8.79 4.47 6.80
CA PHE A 400 9.86 4.32 5.81
C PHE A 400 9.98 5.60 4.97
N ILE A 401 11.13 6.24 5.01
CA ILE A 401 11.52 7.43 4.24
C ILE A 401 10.50 8.58 4.23
N GLY A 402 9.64 8.65 5.28
CA GLY A 402 8.58 9.67 5.36
C GLY A 402 7.44 9.47 4.34
N GLY A 403 7.34 8.29 3.72
CA GLY A 403 6.30 7.96 2.73
C GLY A 403 6.67 8.36 1.29
N ASP A 404 5.68 8.80 0.53
CA ASP A 404 5.80 9.03 -0.92
C ASP A 404 6.22 10.47 -1.23
N ASN A 405 7.51 10.74 -1.15
CA ASN A 405 8.09 12.05 -1.45
C ASN A 405 8.56 12.12 -2.91
N SER A 406 8.42 13.28 -3.55
CA SER A 406 8.83 13.47 -4.95
C SER A 406 10.31 13.17 -5.17
N TYR A 407 11.17 13.60 -4.24
CA TYR A 407 12.62 13.38 -4.26
C TYR A 407 13.16 13.24 -2.84
N SER A 408 14.05 12.28 -2.64
CA SER A 408 14.78 12.10 -1.38
C SER A 408 16.23 11.79 -1.63
N THR A 409 17.11 12.13 -0.67
CA THR A 409 18.53 11.85 -0.73
C THR A 409 19.07 11.41 0.64
N ILE A 410 19.96 10.42 0.60
CA ILE A 410 20.63 9.85 1.78
C ILE A 410 22.12 9.78 1.45
N THR A 411 22.96 10.17 2.42
CA THR A 411 24.41 9.96 2.32
C THR A 411 24.86 9.14 3.54
N ASN A 412 25.45 7.99 3.26
CA ASN A 412 26.10 7.17 4.28
C ASN A 412 27.50 7.71 4.57
N PRO A 413 27.77 8.24 5.79
CA PRO A 413 29.07 8.83 6.12
C PRO A 413 30.18 7.80 6.27
N ASN A 414 29.84 6.51 6.40
CA ASN A 414 30.81 5.43 6.64
C ASN A 414 31.33 4.83 5.32
N ILE A 415 30.69 5.11 4.18
CA ILE A 415 31.11 4.70 2.85
C ILE A 415 31.71 5.91 2.12
N ASN A 416 32.89 5.76 1.57
CA ASN A 416 33.60 6.84 0.85
C ASN A 416 34.24 6.29 -0.44
N ASP A 417 33.43 5.60 -1.25
CA ASP A 417 33.85 4.95 -2.50
C ASP A 417 33.27 5.60 -3.75
N GLY A 418 32.43 6.64 -3.57
CA GLY A 418 31.72 7.31 -4.66
C GLY A 418 30.51 6.54 -5.18
N SER A 419 30.19 5.38 -4.61
CA SER A 419 29.05 4.56 -5.05
C SER A 419 27.72 5.29 -4.89
N SER A 420 26.88 5.20 -5.91
CA SER A 420 25.60 5.90 -5.95
C SER A 420 24.51 5.07 -6.61
N ILE A 421 23.30 5.14 -6.07
CA ILE A 421 22.12 4.50 -6.63
C ILE A 421 20.96 5.49 -6.70
N LEU A 422 20.21 5.46 -7.81
CA LEU A 422 18.92 6.12 -7.96
C LEU A 422 17.82 5.06 -7.95
N VAL A 423 16.91 5.17 -7.00
CA VAL A 423 15.71 4.32 -6.90
C VAL A 423 14.53 5.05 -7.51
N ILE A 424 13.95 4.48 -8.56
CA ILE A 424 12.72 4.92 -9.22
C ILE A 424 11.60 4.02 -8.73
N LYS A 425 10.69 4.57 -7.93
CA LYS A 425 9.78 3.72 -7.18
C LYS A 425 8.36 4.29 -7.10
N GLU A 426 7.41 3.41 -6.74
CA GLU A 426 6.18 3.73 -6.02
C GLU A 426 6.30 3.26 -4.56
N SER A 427 5.21 3.23 -3.81
CA SER A 427 5.27 3.04 -2.35
C SER A 427 5.91 1.73 -1.85
N PHE A 428 5.98 0.67 -2.68
CA PHE A 428 6.68 -0.56 -2.30
C PHE A 428 8.18 -0.31 -2.07
N GLY A 429 8.81 0.57 -2.84
CA GLY A 429 10.20 0.93 -2.65
C GLY A 429 10.51 1.56 -1.29
N ASN A 430 9.52 2.14 -0.60
CA ASN A 430 9.74 2.81 0.68
C ASN A 430 10.39 1.90 1.73
N ALA A 431 9.93 0.66 1.85
CA ALA A 431 10.45 -0.31 2.83
C ALA A 431 11.83 -0.90 2.43
N LEU A 432 12.21 -0.85 1.15
CA LEU A 432 13.50 -1.37 0.67
C LEU A 432 14.63 -0.35 0.79
N VAL A 433 14.36 0.93 0.57
CA VAL A 433 15.37 2.01 0.60
C VAL A 433 16.23 2.02 1.86
N PRO A 434 15.71 1.81 3.08
CA PRO A 434 16.54 1.76 4.29
C PRO A 434 17.72 0.80 4.21
N TYR A 435 17.56 -0.36 3.58
CA TYR A 435 18.63 -1.36 3.46
C TYR A 435 19.72 -0.96 2.49
N LEU A 436 19.38 -0.26 1.39
CA LEU A 436 20.35 0.20 0.40
C LEU A 436 21.41 1.14 0.96
N THR A 437 21.10 1.81 2.08
CA THR A 437 22.01 2.76 2.73
C THR A 437 23.29 2.11 3.22
N GLU A 438 23.29 0.79 3.46
CA GLU A 438 24.46 0.07 3.95
C GLU A 438 25.43 -0.35 2.82
N ASN A 439 25.04 -0.22 1.55
CA ASN A 439 25.85 -0.65 0.40
C ASN A 439 26.23 0.47 -0.58
N PHE A 440 25.65 1.67 -0.40
CA PHE A 440 25.95 2.82 -1.25
C PHE A 440 26.29 4.07 -0.44
N GLN A 441 27.28 4.83 -0.90
CA GLN A 441 27.60 6.11 -0.29
C GLN A 441 26.43 7.09 -0.42
N ASN A 442 25.82 7.15 -1.61
CA ASN A 442 24.69 8.04 -1.88
C ASN A 442 23.52 7.25 -2.44
N VAL A 443 22.34 7.43 -1.82
CA VAL A 443 21.06 6.88 -2.27
C VAL A 443 20.14 8.03 -2.63
N TYR A 444 19.76 8.10 -3.88
CA TYR A 444 18.79 9.04 -4.43
C TYR A 444 17.48 8.29 -4.68
N VAL A 445 16.35 8.89 -4.35
CA VAL A 445 15.03 8.25 -4.51
C VAL A 445 14.09 9.23 -5.17
N ILE A 446 13.41 8.80 -6.22
CA ILE A 446 12.28 9.52 -6.80
C ILE A 446 11.02 8.67 -6.75
N ASP A 447 9.93 9.32 -6.36
CA ASP A 447 8.61 8.77 -6.62
C ASP A 447 8.12 9.36 -7.94
N TYR A 448 8.11 8.54 -8.99
CA TYR A 448 7.81 9.00 -10.36
C TYR A 448 6.40 9.58 -10.52
N ARG A 449 5.51 9.36 -9.55
CA ARG A 449 4.16 9.94 -9.53
C ARG A 449 4.17 11.43 -9.21
N TYR A 450 5.21 11.91 -8.55
CA TYR A 450 5.30 13.28 -8.03
C TYR A 450 6.54 14.04 -8.50
N TYR A 451 7.58 13.34 -8.97
CA TYR A 451 8.81 13.96 -9.44
C TYR A 451 8.60 14.68 -10.78
N GLN A 452 9.13 15.90 -10.91
CA GLN A 452 8.92 16.76 -12.08
C GLN A 452 10.16 16.91 -12.99
N GLY A 453 11.26 16.21 -12.68
CA GLY A 453 12.48 16.21 -13.48
C GLY A 453 12.65 14.93 -14.28
N THR A 454 13.84 14.72 -14.87
CA THR A 454 14.18 13.50 -15.61
C THR A 454 15.23 12.66 -14.86
N VAL A 455 15.20 11.34 -15.08
CA VAL A 455 16.21 10.42 -14.56
C VAL A 455 17.59 10.73 -15.14
N SER A 456 17.66 11.06 -16.43
CA SER A 456 18.92 11.37 -17.12
C SER A 456 19.60 12.59 -16.50
N ASP A 457 18.86 13.64 -16.15
CA ASP A 457 19.41 14.82 -15.49
C ASP A 457 20.00 14.49 -14.12
N LEU A 458 19.32 13.64 -13.33
CA LEU A 458 19.84 13.22 -12.02
C LEU A 458 21.11 12.38 -12.15
N VAL A 459 21.14 11.45 -13.13
CA VAL A 459 22.31 10.62 -13.39
C VAL A 459 23.52 11.48 -13.77
N ASP A 460 23.33 12.45 -14.65
CA ASP A 460 24.41 13.35 -15.07
C ASP A 460 24.83 14.31 -13.94
N GLN A 461 23.88 14.86 -13.18
CA GLN A 461 24.15 15.81 -12.10
C GLN A 461 24.95 15.21 -10.96
N TYR A 462 24.60 13.98 -10.56
CA TYR A 462 25.17 13.33 -9.38
C TYR A 462 26.13 12.17 -9.70
N ASN A 463 26.45 11.96 -10.99
CA ASN A 463 27.30 10.87 -11.46
C ASN A 463 26.83 9.50 -10.91
N ILE A 464 25.54 9.20 -11.11
CA ILE A 464 24.92 8.00 -10.56
C ILE A 464 25.32 6.78 -11.40
N GLY A 465 25.89 5.77 -10.74
CA GLY A 465 26.36 4.56 -11.42
C GLY A 465 25.31 3.44 -11.50
N THR A 466 24.27 3.46 -10.66
CA THR A 466 23.24 2.42 -10.60
C THR A 466 21.85 3.03 -10.57
N VAL A 467 20.94 2.51 -11.39
CA VAL A 467 19.51 2.89 -11.40
C VAL A 467 18.68 1.63 -11.15
N LEU A 468 17.77 1.67 -10.18
CA LEU A 468 16.90 0.56 -9.81
C LEU A 468 15.44 0.99 -9.89
N PHE A 469 14.68 0.32 -10.76
CA PHE A 469 13.22 0.40 -10.74
C PHE A 469 12.66 -0.57 -9.70
N ILE A 470 11.73 -0.09 -8.88
CA ILE A 470 10.97 -0.91 -7.94
C ILE A 470 9.49 -0.61 -8.11
N ASN A 471 8.77 -1.53 -8.73
CA ASN A 471 7.35 -1.41 -8.98
C ASN A 471 6.63 -2.69 -8.58
N ASN A 472 5.50 -2.59 -7.88
CA ASN A 472 4.65 -3.75 -7.76
C ASN A 472 4.04 -4.11 -9.13
N VAL A 473 3.71 -5.37 -9.32
CA VAL A 473 3.20 -5.89 -10.61
C VAL A 473 1.91 -5.19 -11.07
N THR A 474 1.09 -4.66 -10.16
CA THR A 474 -0.13 -3.93 -10.52
C THR A 474 0.21 -2.56 -11.14
N ALA A 475 1.28 -1.90 -10.70
CA ALA A 475 1.72 -0.63 -11.27
C ALA A 475 2.15 -0.79 -12.74
N THR A 476 2.69 -1.95 -13.13
CA THR A 476 3.14 -2.24 -14.51
C THR A 476 1.99 -2.53 -15.49
N SER A 477 0.75 -2.64 -15.00
CA SER A 477 -0.48 -2.81 -15.80
C SER A 477 -1.45 -1.64 -15.64
N THR A 478 -1.01 -0.52 -15.02
CA THR A 478 -1.87 0.65 -14.76
C THR A 478 -1.45 1.82 -15.65
N SER A 479 -2.28 2.20 -16.63
CA SER A 479 -1.97 3.25 -17.62
C SER A 479 -1.51 4.57 -16.98
N ALA A 480 -2.10 4.99 -15.86
CA ALA A 480 -1.68 6.21 -15.17
C ALA A 480 -0.23 6.10 -14.66
N ARG A 481 0.15 4.96 -14.05
CA ARG A 481 1.51 4.71 -13.57
C ARG A 481 2.53 4.64 -14.69
N ILE A 482 2.15 4.00 -15.81
CA ILE A 482 2.99 3.94 -17.02
C ILE A 482 3.23 5.33 -17.60
N ASN A 483 2.19 6.20 -17.62
CA ASN A 483 2.34 7.58 -18.07
C ASN A 483 3.25 8.39 -17.14
N ASP A 484 3.06 8.28 -15.82
CA ASP A 484 3.90 8.95 -14.83
C ASP A 484 5.38 8.52 -15.00
N LEU A 485 5.61 7.21 -15.17
CA LEU A 485 6.95 6.66 -15.39
C LEU A 485 7.59 7.15 -16.70
N ALA A 486 6.81 7.20 -17.78
CA ALA A 486 7.28 7.70 -19.08
C ALA A 486 7.71 9.17 -19.01
N ASN A 487 7.08 10.00 -18.19
CA ASN A 487 7.43 11.40 -18.03
C ASN A 487 8.81 11.61 -17.41
N VAL A 488 9.21 10.76 -16.46
CA VAL A 488 10.52 10.89 -15.77
C VAL A 488 11.65 10.16 -16.48
N CYS A 489 11.33 9.18 -17.36
CA CYS A 489 12.29 8.34 -18.10
C CYS A 489 12.58 8.83 -19.52
N GLN A 490 12.31 10.11 -19.82
CA GLN A 490 12.59 10.73 -21.13
C GLN A 490 14.09 10.92 -21.35
#